data_378c1701f925f8bb15aefa46bf2adce6
#
_entry.id   378c1701f925f8bb15aefa46bf2adce6
#
_cell.length_a   1.000
_cell.length_b   1.000
_cell.length_c   1.000
_cell.angle_alpha   90.00
_cell.angle_beta   90.00
_cell.angle_gamma   90.00
#
_symmetry.space_group_name_H-M   'P 1'
#
loop_
_entity.id
_entity.type
_entity.pdbx_description
1 polymer ?
#
loop_
_entity_poly.entity_id
_entity_poly.type
_entity_poly.pdbx_seq_one_letter_code
_entity_poly.pdbx_strand_id
1 'polypeptide(L)'
;DKYIDNINYYFLKIELALLILTNYSFKNCSKNINIKIYLTPFKKIWNINNPIDVFNVNTGYSTIGCINRSELLLFRQEEWYKVLIHELMHNLNLDFADIYREKYKLILKDNFFVNSKYDLTETYCEFWARQLNLIIYTYLKINKKNIFENYYKNYNFALKKELNFSLQQANKLSEIIYLSNYNEKTNVFCYYILTSVLMYYSEDFILWCKKNNEFLINFKKDNNNIINFINFIIDK
;
A
#
# COMPACT_ATOMS: atom_id res chain seq x y z
N ASP A 1 18.43 -16.86 -18.80
CA ASP A 1 17.59 -15.66 -18.56
C ASP A 1 17.52 -15.40 -17.06
N LYS A 2 18.00 -14.25 -16.59
CA LYS A 2 18.21 -13.88 -15.18
C LYS A 2 16.95 -14.11 -14.30
N TYR A 3 15.78 -14.14 -14.89
CA TYR A 3 14.51 -14.34 -14.17
C TYR A 3 14.14 -15.80 -14.04
N ILE A 4 14.52 -16.65 -14.99
CA ILE A 4 14.24 -18.09 -14.98
C ILE A 4 15.04 -18.76 -13.85
N ASP A 5 16.29 -18.35 -13.64
CA ASP A 5 17.17 -18.92 -12.60
C ASP A 5 16.68 -18.63 -11.18
N ASN A 6 15.79 -17.64 -11.01
CA ASN A 6 15.23 -17.23 -9.72
C ASN A 6 13.71 -17.46 -9.59
N ILE A 7 13.10 -18.22 -10.48
CA ILE A 7 11.63 -18.37 -10.55
C ILE A 7 11.03 -18.87 -9.21
N ASN A 8 11.71 -19.81 -8.54
CA ASN A 8 11.29 -20.35 -7.25
C ASN A 8 11.26 -19.26 -6.16
N TYR A 9 12.15 -18.28 -6.21
CA TYR A 9 12.16 -17.16 -5.28
C TYR A 9 10.96 -16.23 -5.50
N TYR A 10 10.57 -16.01 -6.76
CA TYR A 10 9.36 -15.24 -7.07
C TYR A 10 8.10 -15.96 -6.58
N PHE A 11 7.99 -17.26 -6.84
CA PHE A 11 6.87 -18.06 -6.36
C PHE A 11 6.78 -18.06 -4.84
N LEU A 12 7.88 -18.28 -4.12
CA LEU A 12 7.91 -18.21 -2.66
C LEU A 12 7.37 -16.87 -2.12
N LYS A 13 7.75 -15.75 -2.73
CA LYS A 13 7.27 -14.43 -2.35
C LYS A 13 5.76 -14.27 -2.59
N ILE A 14 5.27 -14.73 -3.73
CA ILE A 14 3.83 -14.70 -4.06
C ILE A 14 3.06 -15.57 -3.06
N GLU A 15 3.51 -16.78 -2.78
CA GLU A 15 2.91 -17.68 -1.82
C GLU A 15 2.85 -17.07 -0.41
N LEU A 16 3.93 -16.44 0.06
CA LEU A 16 3.96 -15.78 1.36
C LEU A 16 2.96 -14.61 1.44
N ALA A 17 2.86 -13.79 0.39
CA ALA A 17 1.88 -12.72 0.35
C ALA A 17 0.44 -13.26 0.39
N LEU A 18 0.14 -14.28 -0.43
CA LEU A 18 -1.17 -14.93 -0.45
C LEU A 18 -1.48 -15.60 0.89
N LEU A 19 -0.55 -16.36 1.46
CA LEU A 19 -0.74 -17.04 2.75
C LEU A 19 -1.08 -16.06 3.86
N ILE A 20 -0.37 -14.93 3.94
CA ILE A 20 -0.62 -13.92 4.96
C ILE A 20 -1.98 -13.26 4.73
N LEU A 21 -2.23 -12.72 3.54
CA LEU A 21 -3.41 -11.90 3.29
C LEU A 21 -4.71 -12.70 3.26
N THR A 22 -4.70 -13.95 2.77
CA THR A 22 -5.89 -14.81 2.78
C THR A 22 -6.31 -15.21 4.19
N ASN A 23 -5.38 -15.26 5.16
CA ASN A 23 -5.74 -15.50 6.56
C ASN A 23 -6.53 -14.35 7.20
N TYR A 24 -6.43 -13.13 6.63
CA TYR A 24 -7.21 -11.96 7.07
C TYR A 24 -8.48 -11.74 6.24
N SER A 25 -8.63 -12.42 5.11
CA SER A 25 -9.76 -12.29 4.21
C SER A 25 -10.91 -13.23 4.59
N PHE A 26 -12.12 -12.94 4.11
CA PHE A 26 -13.26 -13.84 4.26
C PHE A 26 -13.03 -15.14 3.48
N LYS A 27 -13.45 -16.29 4.04
CA LYS A 27 -13.20 -17.65 3.50
C LYS A 27 -13.59 -17.88 2.04
N ASN A 28 -14.51 -17.07 1.51
CA ASN A 28 -15.00 -17.21 0.13
C ASN A 28 -14.55 -16.08 -0.79
N CYS A 29 -13.60 -15.26 -0.34
CA CYS A 29 -13.10 -14.14 -1.13
C CYS A 29 -12.12 -14.61 -2.21
N SER A 30 -12.32 -14.15 -3.44
CA SER A 30 -11.38 -14.30 -4.56
C SER A 30 -10.79 -15.70 -4.70
N LYS A 31 -11.64 -16.73 -4.84
CA LYS A 31 -11.22 -18.14 -4.93
C LYS A 31 -10.26 -18.43 -6.08
N ASN A 32 -10.35 -17.68 -7.16
CA ASN A 32 -9.50 -17.82 -8.35
C ASN A 32 -8.93 -16.44 -8.71
N ILE A 33 -7.66 -16.22 -8.41
CA ILE A 33 -6.93 -15.00 -8.76
C ILE A 33 -5.99 -15.31 -9.91
N ASN A 34 -6.16 -14.63 -11.03
CA ASN A 34 -5.22 -14.69 -12.16
C ASN A 34 -4.16 -13.59 -12.00
N ILE A 35 -2.96 -13.98 -11.59
CA ILE A 35 -1.85 -13.04 -11.35
C ILE A 35 -0.94 -13.03 -12.58
N LYS A 36 -0.84 -11.90 -13.26
CA LYS A 36 0.03 -11.65 -14.40
C LYS A 36 1.16 -10.70 -14.00
N ILE A 37 2.41 -11.14 -14.13
CA ILE A 37 3.58 -10.34 -13.72
C ILE A 37 4.50 -10.14 -14.92
N TYR A 38 4.60 -8.89 -15.38
CA TYR A 38 5.51 -8.45 -16.43
C TYR A 38 6.58 -7.56 -15.80
N LEU A 39 7.76 -8.12 -15.54
CA LEU A 39 8.87 -7.39 -14.92
C LEU A 39 9.59 -6.49 -15.92
N THR A 40 8.88 -5.54 -16.52
CA THR A 40 9.48 -4.60 -17.47
C THR A 40 10.40 -3.61 -16.79
N PRO A 41 11.44 -3.10 -17.47
CA PRO A 41 12.36 -2.11 -16.92
C PRO A 41 11.84 -0.67 -16.96
N PHE A 42 10.56 -0.46 -17.32
CA PHE A 42 9.98 0.88 -17.43
C PHE A 42 10.03 1.61 -16.09
N LYS A 43 10.57 2.83 -16.12
CA LYS A 43 10.70 3.71 -14.94
C LYS A 43 9.46 4.57 -14.74
N LYS A 44 9.23 4.95 -13.48
CA LYS A 44 8.28 6.00 -13.11
C LYS A 44 8.89 7.35 -13.48
N ILE A 45 8.42 7.93 -14.60
CA ILE A 45 8.91 9.22 -15.09
C ILE A 45 7.73 10.18 -15.15
N TRP A 46 7.92 11.36 -14.62
CA TRP A 46 6.94 12.43 -14.69
C TRP A 46 7.57 13.74 -15.10
N ASN A 47 6.85 14.51 -15.92
CA ASN A 47 7.21 15.87 -16.31
C ASN A 47 6.32 16.85 -15.53
N ILE A 48 6.94 17.79 -14.82
CA ILE A 48 6.25 18.75 -13.94
C ILE A 48 5.18 19.58 -14.63
N ASN A 49 5.27 19.74 -15.94
CA ASN A 49 4.29 20.51 -16.73
C ASN A 49 3.01 19.72 -17.07
N ASN A 50 2.96 18.43 -16.74
CA ASN A 50 1.83 17.58 -17.04
C ASN A 50 1.14 17.10 -15.75
N PRO A 51 -0.19 16.89 -15.77
CA PRO A 51 -0.87 16.20 -14.66
C PRO A 51 -0.22 14.85 -14.39
N ILE A 52 -0.09 14.49 -13.11
CA ILE A 52 0.42 13.17 -12.72
C ILE A 52 -0.65 12.12 -12.97
N ASP A 53 -0.33 11.12 -13.77
CA ASP A 53 -1.26 10.11 -14.22
C ASP A 53 -0.78 8.68 -13.85
N VAL A 54 -1.61 7.67 -14.10
CA VAL A 54 -1.33 6.26 -13.76
C VAL A 54 -0.01 5.76 -14.35
N PHE A 55 0.37 6.21 -15.55
CA PHE A 55 1.63 5.80 -16.19
C PHE A 55 2.87 6.35 -15.47
N ASN A 56 2.73 7.43 -14.72
CA ASN A 56 3.82 8.04 -13.98
C ASN A 56 4.12 7.32 -12.66
N VAL A 57 3.10 6.73 -12.00
CA VAL A 57 3.23 6.23 -10.62
C VAL A 57 2.79 4.79 -10.41
N ASN A 58 1.79 4.28 -11.15
CA ASN A 58 1.29 2.93 -10.92
C ASN A 58 2.24 1.87 -11.46
N THR A 59 2.34 0.75 -10.77
CA THR A 59 3.14 -0.43 -11.15
C THR A 59 2.24 -1.63 -11.47
N GLY A 60 0.99 -1.59 -11.04
CA GLY A 60 0.00 -2.63 -11.27
C GLY A 60 -1.41 -2.11 -11.14
N TYR A 61 -2.35 -3.00 -11.29
CA TYR A 61 -3.76 -2.83 -10.95
C TYR A 61 -4.40 -4.18 -10.64
N SER A 62 -5.51 -4.18 -9.92
CA SER A 62 -6.29 -5.39 -9.65
C SER A 62 -7.79 -5.14 -9.76
N THR A 63 -8.52 -6.23 -9.86
CA THR A 63 -9.96 -6.21 -9.67
C THR A 63 -10.25 -5.96 -8.18
N ILE A 64 -11.11 -4.99 -7.89
CA ILE A 64 -11.45 -4.61 -6.51
C ILE A 64 -12.59 -5.49 -5.98
N GLY A 65 -12.44 -5.91 -4.74
CA GLY A 65 -13.45 -6.66 -4.00
C GLY A 65 -13.45 -8.17 -4.25
N CYS A 66 -14.24 -8.89 -3.46
CA CYS A 66 -14.34 -10.35 -3.47
C CYS A 66 -15.09 -10.86 -4.70
N ILE A 67 -14.41 -11.04 -5.82
CA ILE A 67 -14.99 -11.56 -7.06
C ILE A 67 -14.51 -12.99 -7.30
N ASN A 68 -15.38 -13.89 -7.76
CA ASN A 68 -15.06 -15.31 -7.99
C ASN A 68 -13.92 -15.56 -8.96
N ARG A 69 -13.75 -14.71 -9.96
CA ARG A 69 -12.63 -14.72 -10.91
C ARG A 69 -12.06 -13.33 -10.97
N SER A 70 -10.95 -13.11 -10.32
CA SER A 70 -10.30 -11.81 -10.24
C SER A 70 -8.98 -11.81 -11.00
N GLU A 71 -8.57 -10.65 -11.43
CA GLU A 71 -7.32 -10.42 -12.15
C GLU A 71 -6.45 -9.41 -11.39
N LEU A 72 -5.15 -9.71 -11.35
CA LEU A 72 -4.12 -8.82 -10.84
C LEU A 72 -3.00 -8.75 -11.86
N LEU A 73 -2.63 -7.55 -12.27
CA LEU A 73 -1.58 -7.33 -13.24
C LEU A 73 -0.50 -6.40 -12.68
N LEU A 74 0.76 -6.83 -12.77
CA LEU A 74 1.93 -6.03 -12.50
C LEU A 74 2.73 -5.86 -13.78
N PHE A 75 3.12 -4.63 -14.13
CA PHE A 75 3.77 -4.35 -15.39
C PHE A 75 5.15 -3.67 -15.26
N ARG A 76 5.69 -3.52 -14.02
CA ARG A 76 7.03 -2.99 -13.77
C ARG A 76 7.81 -3.88 -12.81
N GLN A 77 9.13 -3.94 -13.00
CA GLN A 77 10.04 -4.58 -12.05
C GLN A 77 10.19 -3.75 -10.76
N GLU A 78 10.10 -2.42 -10.90
CA GLU A 78 10.23 -1.50 -9.77
C GLU A 78 9.11 -1.71 -8.75
N GLU A 79 9.47 -1.97 -7.49
CA GLU A 79 8.53 -2.19 -6.37
C GLU A 79 7.51 -3.33 -6.56
N TRP A 80 7.72 -4.24 -7.53
CA TRP A 80 6.74 -5.26 -7.93
C TRP A 80 6.12 -6.01 -6.75
N TYR A 81 6.93 -6.37 -5.74
CA TYR A 81 6.47 -7.18 -4.62
C TYR A 81 5.62 -6.38 -3.62
N LYS A 82 6.02 -5.15 -3.31
CA LYS A 82 5.20 -4.25 -2.51
C LYS A 82 3.86 -4.00 -3.20
N VAL A 83 3.88 -3.77 -4.52
CA VAL A 83 2.66 -3.54 -5.28
C VAL A 83 1.80 -4.80 -5.41
N LEU A 84 2.40 -5.99 -5.49
CA LEU A 84 1.64 -7.25 -5.40
C LEU A 84 0.82 -7.31 -4.09
N ILE A 85 1.43 -6.98 -2.96
CA ILE A 85 0.74 -6.97 -1.66
C ILE A 85 -0.38 -5.92 -1.65
N HIS A 86 -0.12 -4.73 -2.16
CA HIS A 86 -1.09 -3.64 -2.28
C HIS A 86 -2.33 -4.07 -3.08
N GLU A 87 -2.12 -4.59 -4.27
CA GLU A 87 -3.19 -5.04 -5.17
C GLU A 87 -3.96 -6.24 -4.60
N LEU A 88 -3.28 -7.15 -3.91
CA LEU A 88 -3.93 -8.26 -3.21
C LEU A 88 -4.83 -7.78 -2.07
N MET A 89 -4.52 -6.68 -1.40
CA MET A 89 -5.40 -6.13 -0.37
C MET A 89 -6.73 -5.65 -0.96
N HIS A 90 -6.71 -4.94 -2.08
CA HIS A 90 -7.92 -4.57 -2.82
C HIS A 90 -8.68 -5.80 -3.32
N ASN A 91 -7.97 -6.74 -3.92
CA ASN A 91 -8.56 -7.95 -4.50
C ASN A 91 -9.24 -8.83 -3.44
N LEU A 92 -8.60 -9.01 -2.29
CA LEU A 92 -9.10 -9.79 -1.16
C LEU A 92 -10.07 -9.00 -0.26
N ASN A 93 -10.43 -7.78 -0.66
CA ASN A 93 -11.38 -6.93 0.04
C ASN A 93 -11.02 -6.64 1.50
N LEU A 94 -9.72 -6.45 1.78
CA LEU A 94 -9.19 -6.15 3.11
C LEU A 94 -9.29 -4.68 3.48
N ASP A 95 -9.50 -3.83 2.49
CA ASP A 95 -9.77 -2.40 2.60
C ASP A 95 -11.27 -2.09 2.70
N PHE A 96 -11.67 -0.87 2.40
CA PHE A 96 -13.04 -0.39 2.46
C PHE A 96 -13.53 0.30 1.16
N ALA A 97 -12.91 -0.03 0.01
CA ALA A 97 -13.21 0.59 -1.28
C ALA A 97 -14.69 0.41 -1.69
N ASP A 98 -15.30 -0.71 -1.33
CA ASP A 98 -16.69 -1.02 -1.61
C ASP A 98 -17.71 -0.09 -0.90
N ILE A 99 -17.32 0.52 0.22
CA ILE A 99 -18.17 1.44 1.00
C ILE A 99 -17.66 2.88 1.05
N TYR A 100 -16.49 3.18 0.47
CA TYR A 100 -15.92 4.52 0.45
C TYR A 100 -16.72 5.44 -0.49
N ARG A 101 -17.18 6.59 0.00
CA ARG A 101 -18.11 7.49 -0.68
C ARG A 101 -17.55 8.91 -0.77
N GLU A 102 -18.10 9.70 -1.69
CA GLU A 102 -17.67 11.08 -1.95
C GLU A 102 -17.69 11.97 -0.68
N LYS A 103 -18.66 11.76 0.21
CA LYS A 103 -18.75 12.51 1.48
C LYS A 103 -17.48 12.44 2.33
N TYR A 104 -16.74 11.34 2.28
CA TYR A 104 -15.48 11.18 3.04
C TYR A 104 -14.34 11.96 2.40
N LYS A 105 -14.31 12.02 1.07
CA LYS A 105 -13.34 12.81 0.31
C LYS A 105 -13.51 14.31 0.58
N LEU A 106 -14.76 14.77 0.73
CA LEU A 106 -15.04 16.17 1.07
C LEU A 106 -14.44 16.55 2.43
N ILE A 107 -14.55 15.70 3.45
CA ILE A 107 -13.93 15.95 4.77
C ILE A 107 -12.42 16.16 4.63
N LEU A 108 -11.74 15.33 3.83
CA LEU A 108 -10.29 15.48 3.62
C LEU A 108 -9.97 16.74 2.80
N LYS A 109 -10.74 17.02 1.77
CA LYS A 109 -10.57 18.22 0.94
C LYS A 109 -10.68 19.51 1.77
N ASP A 110 -11.61 19.54 2.72
CA ASP A 110 -11.82 20.70 3.61
C ASP A 110 -10.67 20.87 4.63
N ASN A 111 -9.88 19.82 4.87
CA ASN A 111 -8.73 19.88 5.79
C ASN A 111 -7.38 20.10 5.10
N PHE A 112 -7.19 19.54 3.90
CA PHE A 112 -5.86 19.57 3.26
C PHE A 112 -5.73 20.58 2.12
N PHE A 113 -6.83 21.09 1.55
CA PHE A 113 -6.87 22.11 0.49
C PHE A 113 -6.02 21.80 -0.76
N VAL A 114 -5.78 20.52 -1.06
CA VAL A 114 -5.00 20.04 -2.20
C VAL A 114 -5.93 19.53 -3.28
N ASN A 115 -5.60 19.76 -4.55
CA ASN A 115 -6.35 19.18 -5.66
C ASN A 115 -6.00 17.69 -5.86
N SER A 116 -6.62 16.83 -5.05
CA SER A 116 -6.41 15.38 -4.98
C SER A 116 -7.71 14.61 -5.07
N LYS A 117 -7.61 13.33 -5.40
CA LYS A 117 -8.76 12.40 -5.38
C LYS A 117 -9.18 11.95 -3.98
N TYR A 118 -8.29 12.07 -2.99
CA TYR A 118 -8.54 11.70 -1.60
C TYR A 118 -9.10 10.29 -1.39
N ASP A 119 -8.54 9.31 -2.08
CA ASP A 119 -8.90 7.91 -1.90
C ASP A 119 -8.09 7.27 -0.77
N LEU A 120 -8.65 7.26 0.44
CA LEU A 120 -7.99 6.71 1.63
C LEU A 120 -7.80 5.21 1.60
N THR A 121 -8.51 4.48 0.74
CA THR A 121 -8.31 3.04 0.58
C THR A 121 -6.90 2.78 0.06
N GLU A 122 -6.41 3.65 -0.81
CA GLU A 122 -5.04 3.62 -1.33
C GLU A 122 -4.00 3.90 -0.24
N THR A 123 -4.28 4.87 0.65
CA THR A 123 -3.41 5.14 1.81
C THR A 123 -3.31 3.93 2.74
N TYR A 124 -4.45 3.29 3.00
CA TYR A 124 -4.53 2.11 3.86
C TYR A 124 -3.78 0.92 3.26
N CYS A 125 -4.02 0.62 1.99
CA CYS A 125 -3.36 -0.48 1.28
C CYS A 125 -1.85 -0.23 1.13
N GLU A 126 -1.43 1.00 0.82
CA GLU A 126 -0.01 1.34 0.68
C GLU A 126 0.73 1.21 2.02
N PHE A 127 0.15 1.64 3.14
CA PHE A 127 0.74 1.44 4.46
C PHE A 127 0.98 -0.04 4.76
N TRP A 128 -0.05 -0.87 4.64
CA TRP A 128 0.09 -2.30 4.92
C TRP A 128 1.00 -3.02 3.94
N ALA A 129 0.98 -2.62 2.67
CA ALA A 129 1.89 -3.17 1.67
C ALA A 129 3.36 -2.89 2.03
N ARG A 130 3.69 -1.69 2.50
CA ARG A 130 5.03 -1.34 2.99
C ARG A 130 5.40 -2.16 4.23
N GLN A 131 4.54 -2.22 5.23
CA GLN A 131 4.79 -2.98 6.47
C GLN A 131 5.00 -4.47 6.18
N LEU A 132 4.11 -5.11 5.43
CA LEU A 132 4.22 -6.52 5.08
C LEU A 132 5.44 -6.82 4.22
N ASN A 133 5.77 -5.95 3.26
CA ASN A 133 6.98 -6.07 2.47
C ASN A 133 8.24 -6.06 3.34
N LEU A 134 8.31 -5.17 4.34
CA LEU A 134 9.43 -5.12 5.30
C LEU A 134 9.49 -6.38 6.18
N ILE A 135 8.36 -6.83 6.69
CA ILE A 135 8.25 -8.04 7.51
C ILE A 135 8.77 -9.25 6.74
N ILE A 136 8.26 -9.48 5.53
CA ILE A 136 8.63 -10.63 4.69
C ILE A 136 10.10 -10.52 4.25
N TYR A 137 10.55 -9.35 3.81
CA TYR A 137 11.94 -9.12 3.42
C TYR A 137 12.90 -9.43 4.57
N THR A 138 12.59 -8.96 5.78
CA THR A 138 13.41 -9.19 6.95
C THR A 138 13.42 -10.67 7.32
N TYR A 139 12.25 -11.31 7.31
CA TYR A 139 12.12 -12.75 7.60
C TYR A 139 12.96 -13.61 6.63
N LEU A 140 12.92 -13.34 5.34
CA LEU A 140 13.67 -14.08 4.33
C LEU A 140 15.20 -13.90 4.42
N LYS A 141 15.66 -12.87 5.13
CA LYS A 141 17.10 -12.58 5.31
C LYS A 141 17.71 -13.14 6.59
N ILE A 142 16.91 -13.74 7.47
CA ILE A 142 17.39 -14.21 8.76
C ILE A 142 18.19 -15.49 8.64
N ASN A 143 19.39 -15.48 9.24
CA ASN A 143 20.17 -16.69 9.48
C ASN A 143 19.64 -17.43 10.73
N LYS A 144 19.60 -18.77 10.71
CA LYS A 144 18.96 -19.66 11.71
C LYS A 144 19.42 -19.50 13.18
N LYS A 145 20.50 -18.76 13.45
CA LYS A 145 20.98 -18.52 14.84
C LYS A 145 20.39 -17.19 15.38
N ASN A 146 19.80 -17.22 16.59
CA ASN A 146 19.18 -16.09 17.29
C ASN A 146 18.08 -15.38 16.46
N ILE A 147 17.11 -16.17 15.99
CA ILE A 147 16.08 -15.75 15.04
C ILE A 147 15.37 -14.46 15.50
N PHE A 148 14.94 -14.38 16.75
CA PHE A 148 14.10 -13.30 17.23
C PHE A 148 14.84 -11.96 17.36
N GLU A 149 16.02 -11.93 18.00
CA GLU A 149 16.81 -10.71 18.15
C GLU A 149 17.31 -10.17 16.80
N ASN A 150 17.78 -11.06 15.93
CA ASN A 150 18.24 -10.68 14.60
C ASN A 150 17.08 -10.17 13.72
N TYR A 151 15.88 -10.76 13.87
CA TYR A 151 14.69 -10.30 13.20
C TYR A 151 14.37 -8.86 13.62
N TYR A 152 14.18 -8.63 14.92
CA TYR A 152 13.79 -7.34 15.46
C TYR A 152 14.77 -6.22 15.09
N LYS A 153 16.08 -6.47 15.23
CA LYS A 153 17.13 -5.53 14.84
C LYS A 153 17.08 -5.19 13.35
N ASN A 154 16.96 -6.21 12.49
CA ASN A 154 16.92 -6.01 11.04
C ASN A 154 15.63 -5.33 10.58
N TYR A 155 14.49 -5.68 11.19
CA TYR A 155 13.22 -5.05 10.92
C TYR A 155 13.25 -3.56 11.28
N ASN A 156 13.70 -3.19 12.47
CA ASN A 156 13.81 -1.80 12.88
C ASN A 156 14.75 -0.99 11.99
N PHE A 157 15.85 -1.59 11.55
CA PHE A 157 16.75 -0.94 10.61
C PHE A 157 16.08 -0.73 9.23
N ALA A 158 15.37 -1.72 8.73
CA ALA A 158 14.63 -1.64 7.48
C ALA A 158 13.48 -0.63 7.57
N LEU A 159 12.73 -0.63 8.67
CA LEU A 159 11.64 0.33 8.94
C LEU A 159 12.15 1.77 8.96
N LYS A 160 13.29 2.02 9.61
CA LYS A 160 13.90 3.36 9.63
C LYS A 160 14.29 3.83 8.23
N LYS A 161 14.80 2.95 7.38
CA LYS A 161 15.11 3.29 5.98
C LYS A 161 13.85 3.59 5.17
N GLU A 162 12.81 2.78 5.33
CA GLU A 162 11.54 2.96 4.65
C GLU A 162 10.85 4.27 5.09
N LEU A 163 10.89 4.58 6.38
CA LEU A 163 10.38 5.84 6.91
C LEU A 163 11.13 7.04 6.30
N ASN A 164 12.46 7.01 6.29
CA ASN A 164 13.25 8.08 5.68
C ASN A 164 12.91 8.25 4.19
N PHE A 165 12.78 7.15 3.46
CA PHE A 165 12.36 7.18 2.05
C PHE A 165 10.95 7.79 1.91
N SER A 166 10.00 7.36 2.73
CA SER A 166 8.63 7.86 2.73
C SER A 166 8.57 9.38 2.95
N LEU A 167 9.28 9.87 3.97
CA LEU A 167 9.36 11.30 4.29
C LEU A 167 10.05 12.11 3.16
N GLN A 168 11.09 11.57 2.54
CA GLN A 168 11.74 12.22 1.40
C GLN A 168 10.80 12.33 0.19
N GLN A 169 10.00 11.30 -0.10
CA GLN A 169 9.03 11.38 -1.20
C GLN A 169 7.88 12.36 -0.87
N ALA A 170 7.40 12.36 0.37
CA ALA A 170 6.40 13.30 0.83
C ALA A 170 6.90 14.75 0.71
N ASN A 171 8.14 15.03 1.15
CA ASN A 171 8.74 16.37 1.03
C ASN A 171 8.82 16.84 -0.42
N LYS A 172 9.33 15.99 -1.32
CA LYS A 172 9.37 16.31 -2.76
C LYS A 172 7.99 16.63 -3.33
N LEU A 173 6.97 15.86 -2.95
CA LEU A 173 5.61 16.11 -3.41
C LEU A 173 5.04 17.39 -2.80
N SER A 174 5.31 17.68 -1.52
CA SER A 174 4.89 18.92 -0.87
C SER A 174 5.49 20.16 -1.56
N GLU A 175 6.77 20.10 -1.95
CA GLU A 175 7.41 21.17 -2.74
C GLU A 175 6.70 21.38 -4.08
N ILE A 176 6.33 20.30 -4.76
CA ILE A 176 5.60 20.35 -6.03
C ILE A 176 4.21 20.99 -5.83
N ILE A 177 3.47 20.55 -4.80
CA ILE A 177 2.16 21.08 -4.45
C ILE A 177 2.24 22.60 -4.19
N TYR A 178 3.27 23.02 -3.46
CA TYR A 178 3.47 24.42 -3.12
C TYR A 178 3.88 25.31 -4.31
N LEU A 179 4.76 24.79 -5.19
CA LEU A 179 5.38 25.56 -6.27
C LEU A 179 4.64 25.51 -7.62
N SER A 180 3.66 24.62 -7.77
CA SER A 180 2.99 24.40 -9.05
C SER A 180 1.46 24.32 -8.91
N ASN A 181 0.76 24.41 -10.06
CA ASN A 181 -0.65 24.05 -10.15
C ASN A 181 -0.79 22.51 -10.08
N TYR A 182 -0.60 21.95 -8.88
CA TYR A 182 -0.67 20.52 -8.67
C TYR A 182 -2.00 19.94 -9.17
N ASN A 183 -1.89 18.92 -10.01
CA ASN A 183 -3.03 18.20 -10.53
C ASN A 183 -2.66 16.71 -10.71
N GLU A 184 -3.47 15.84 -10.14
CA GLU A 184 -3.30 14.39 -10.23
C GLU A 184 -4.54 13.71 -10.82
N LYS A 185 -4.30 12.74 -11.70
CA LYS A 185 -5.31 11.84 -12.24
C LYS A 185 -5.33 10.47 -11.54
N THR A 186 -4.44 10.28 -10.57
CA THR A 186 -4.33 9.10 -9.72
C THR A 186 -4.12 9.53 -8.27
N ASN A 187 -3.91 8.62 -7.32
CA ASN A 187 -3.98 8.90 -5.88
C ASN A 187 -2.60 9.26 -5.29
N VAL A 188 -1.82 10.15 -5.93
CA VAL A 188 -0.42 10.45 -5.56
C VAL A 188 -0.32 11.07 -4.17
N PHE A 189 -1.22 11.99 -3.84
CA PHE A 189 -1.30 12.59 -2.51
C PHE A 189 -1.51 11.52 -1.42
N CYS A 190 -2.39 10.56 -1.67
CA CYS A 190 -2.65 9.44 -0.77
C CYS A 190 -1.44 8.50 -0.65
N TYR A 191 -0.79 8.16 -1.77
CA TYR A 191 0.38 7.26 -1.78
C TYR A 191 1.61 7.81 -1.06
N TYR A 192 1.83 9.13 -1.12
CA TYR A 192 3.07 9.72 -0.61
C TYR A 192 2.85 10.56 0.64
N ILE A 193 1.90 11.51 0.65
CA ILE A 193 1.69 12.38 1.81
C ILE A 193 0.95 11.63 2.92
N LEU A 194 -0.27 11.17 2.68
CA LEU A 194 -1.06 10.55 3.74
C LEU A 194 -0.44 9.23 4.23
N THR A 195 0.17 8.46 3.32
CA THR A 195 0.91 7.26 3.75
C THR A 195 2.14 7.60 4.58
N SER A 196 2.83 8.72 4.32
CA SER A 196 3.97 9.12 5.15
C SER A 196 3.58 9.47 6.58
N VAL A 197 2.39 10.04 6.78
CA VAL A 197 1.81 10.26 8.11
C VAL A 197 1.62 8.91 8.83
N LEU A 198 1.00 7.94 8.18
CA LEU A 198 0.81 6.60 8.76
C LEU A 198 2.14 5.89 9.04
N MET A 199 3.14 6.06 8.17
CA MET A 199 4.48 5.47 8.37
C MET A 199 5.21 6.11 9.54
N TYR A 200 5.09 7.43 9.73
CA TYR A 200 5.71 8.14 10.84
C TYR A 200 5.08 7.73 12.18
N TYR A 201 3.76 7.61 12.22
CA TYR A 201 2.99 7.16 13.39
C TYR A 201 2.63 5.67 13.31
N SER A 202 3.54 4.83 12.77
CA SER A 202 3.23 3.43 12.44
C SER A 202 2.83 2.61 13.66
N GLU A 203 3.44 2.81 14.82
CA GLU A 203 3.07 2.11 16.07
C GLU A 203 1.66 2.51 16.50
N ASP A 204 1.36 3.80 16.53
CA ASP A 204 0.02 4.32 16.89
C ASP A 204 -1.03 3.79 15.91
N PHE A 205 -0.71 3.78 14.60
CA PHE A 205 -1.66 3.30 13.60
C PHE A 205 -1.90 1.79 13.68
N ILE A 206 -0.88 0.99 13.92
CA ILE A 206 -1.04 -0.46 14.15
C ILE A 206 -1.91 -0.71 15.40
N LEU A 207 -1.72 0.04 16.49
CA LEU A 207 -2.56 -0.05 17.67
C LEU A 207 -4.00 0.39 17.36
N TRP A 208 -4.17 1.45 16.56
CA TRP A 208 -5.47 1.88 16.06
C TRP A 208 -6.16 0.77 15.25
N CYS A 209 -5.46 0.13 14.32
CA CYS A 209 -5.97 -1.00 13.54
C CYS A 209 -6.38 -2.18 14.44
N LYS A 210 -5.56 -2.51 15.43
CA LYS A 210 -5.86 -3.59 16.38
C LYS A 210 -7.15 -3.35 17.15
N LYS A 211 -7.48 -2.09 17.44
CA LYS A 211 -8.67 -1.69 18.19
C LYS A 211 -9.91 -1.56 17.33
N ASN A 212 -9.79 -1.06 16.11
CA ASN A 212 -10.90 -0.59 15.29
C ASN A 212 -11.23 -1.50 14.10
N ASN A 213 -10.29 -2.31 13.64
CA ASN A 213 -10.51 -3.22 12.52
C ASN A 213 -11.22 -4.51 12.95
N GLU A 214 -11.77 -5.24 11.98
CA GLU A 214 -12.34 -6.58 12.19
C GLU A 214 -11.27 -7.56 12.66
N PHE A 215 -10.15 -7.60 11.91
CA PHE A 215 -8.89 -8.21 12.26
C PHE A 215 -7.79 -7.22 11.90
N LEU A 216 -6.63 -7.28 12.49
CA LEU A 216 -5.55 -6.30 12.38
C LEU A 216 -5.43 -5.59 11.01
N ILE A 217 -5.44 -6.37 9.91
CA ILE A 217 -5.29 -5.86 8.55
C ILE A 217 -6.65 -5.69 7.83
N ASN A 218 -7.68 -6.44 8.24
CA ASN A 218 -8.99 -6.39 7.61
C ASN A 218 -9.80 -5.24 8.19
N PHE A 219 -10.02 -4.21 7.37
CA PHE A 219 -10.73 -3.01 7.80
C PHE A 219 -12.19 -3.31 8.14
N LYS A 220 -12.64 -2.89 9.32
CA LYS A 220 -14.04 -3.01 9.68
C LYS A 220 -14.89 -2.02 8.88
N LYS A 221 -15.77 -2.56 8.03
CA LYS A 221 -16.49 -1.82 7.01
C LYS A 221 -17.76 -1.16 7.54
N ASP A 222 -17.59 -0.14 8.36
CA ASP A 222 -18.69 0.72 8.79
C ASP A 222 -18.33 2.21 8.69
N ASN A 223 -19.36 3.06 8.63
CA ASN A 223 -19.20 4.50 8.47
C ASN A 223 -18.42 5.14 9.63
N ASN A 224 -18.60 4.67 10.86
CA ASN A 224 -17.93 5.23 12.02
C ASN A 224 -16.45 4.92 11.98
N ASN A 225 -16.07 3.70 11.54
CA ASN A 225 -14.67 3.33 11.41
C ASN A 225 -13.96 4.14 10.33
N ILE A 226 -14.62 4.43 9.20
CA ILE A 226 -14.07 5.31 8.16
C ILE A 226 -13.83 6.73 8.74
N ILE A 227 -14.80 7.28 9.47
CA ILE A 227 -14.67 8.61 10.09
C ILE A 227 -13.55 8.60 11.13
N ASN A 228 -13.46 7.56 11.96
CA ASN A 228 -12.38 7.42 12.94
C ASN A 228 -11.00 7.34 12.27
N PHE A 229 -10.90 6.71 11.09
CA PHE A 229 -9.66 6.66 10.33
C PHE A 229 -9.31 8.03 9.72
N ILE A 230 -10.29 8.74 9.18
CA ILE A 230 -10.12 10.12 8.71
C ILE A 230 -9.59 11.01 9.85
N ASN A 231 -10.25 10.98 11.01
CA ASN A 231 -9.84 11.76 12.17
C ASN A 231 -8.42 11.39 12.62
N PHE A 232 -8.07 10.10 12.64
CA PHE A 232 -6.70 9.67 12.95
C PHE A 232 -5.67 10.35 12.03
N ILE A 233 -5.96 10.48 10.74
CA ILE A 233 -5.03 11.14 9.79
C ILE A 233 -4.99 12.65 9.99
N ILE A 234 -6.13 13.30 10.22
CA ILE A 234 -6.22 14.75 10.39
C ILE A 234 -5.56 15.22 11.70
N ASP A 235 -5.67 14.43 12.77
CA ASP A 235 -5.12 14.74 14.09
C ASP A 235 -3.58 14.56 14.17
N LYS A 236 -2.93 14.01 13.15
CA LYS A 236 -1.48 13.74 13.10
C LYS A 236 -0.73 14.70 12.19
#